data_18323aeed26a7f8c51b14abc4937d644
#
_entry.id   18323aeed26a7f8c51b14abc4937d644
#
_cell.length_a   1.000
_cell.length_b   1.000
_cell.length_c   1.000
_cell.angle_alpha   90.00
_cell.angle_beta   90.00
_cell.angle_gamma   90.00
#
_symmetry.space_group_name_H-M   'P 1'
#
loop_
_entity.id
_entity.type
_entity.pdbx_description
1 polymer ?
#
loop_
_entity_poly.entity_id
_entity_poly.type
_entity_poly.pdbx_seq_one_letter_code
_entity_poly.pdbx_strand_id
1 'polypeptide(L)'
;MEHTLPALPYAKDALAPHISAETLEFHFDKHHQAYVTNLNNLIKGTEYENLDLEAIVKKAPAGGIYNNSAQVWNHTFFWNSMAPNGGGEPTGALADAIKAKWGSFEDFKKAFQASAVGNFGSGWTWLVKKADGSV
;
A
#
# COMPACT_ATOMS: atom_id res chain seq x y z
N MET A 1 6.06 8.32 20.26
CA MET A 1 5.13 7.15 20.10
C MET A 1 5.86 6.08 19.29
N GLU A 2 5.82 4.82 19.70
CA GLU A 2 6.43 3.73 18.93
C GLU A 2 5.43 3.20 17.89
N HIS A 3 5.86 3.15 16.63
CA HIS A 3 5.10 2.52 15.56
C HIS A 3 5.34 1.02 15.57
N THR A 4 4.31 0.23 15.30
CA THR A 4 4.37 -1.23 15.28
C THR A 4 3.95 -1.76 13.92
N LEU A 5 4.44 -2.95 13.56
CA LEU A 5 3.97 -3.67 12.39
C LEU A 5 2.52 -4.10 12.62
N PRO A 6 1.54 -3.62 11.82
CA PRO A 6 0.15 -4.04 11.97
C PRO A 6 0.02 -5.54 11.68
N ALA A 7 -0.92 -6.21 12.37
CA ALA A 7 -1.21 -7.60 12.08
C ALA A 7 -1.77 -7.78 10.65
N LEU A 8 -1.43 -8.90 10.00
CA LEU A 8 -2.08 -9.29 8.76
C LEU A 8 -3.57 -9.56 9.01
N PRO A 9 -4.47 -9.15 8.10
CA PRO A 9 -5.90 -9.43 8.25
C PRO A 9 -6.28 -10.88 7.92
N TYR A 10 -5.31 -11.73 7.58
CA TYR A 10 -5.48 -13.14 7.23
C TYR A 10 -4.23 -13.95 7.63
N ALA A 11 -4.32 -15.28 7.63
CA ALA A 11 -3.18 -16.17 7.84
C ALA A 11 -2.16 -16.04 6.70
N LYS A 12 -0.87 -16.27 6.97
CA LYS A 12 0.19 -16.11 5.98
C LYS A 12 0.04 -17.00 4.74
N ASP A 13 -0.58 -18.15 4.88
CA ASP A 13 -0.84 -19.10 3.79
C ASP A 13 -2.18 -18.87 3.06
N ALA A 14 -2.98 -17.91 3.54
CA ALA A 14 -4.34 -17.70 3.04
C ALA A 14 -4.42 -17.18 1.60
N LEU A 15 -3.34 -16.59 1.07
CA LEU A 15 -3.26 -16.09 -0.31
C LEU A 15 -2.67 -17.11 -1.29
N ALA A 16 -2.29 -18.31 -0.84
CA ALA A 16 -1.81 -19.37 -1.70
C ALA A 16 -2.94 -19.83 -2.66
N PRO A 17 -2.62 -20.27 -3.90
CA PRO A 17 -1.28 -20.41 -4.48
C PRO A 17 -0.69 -19.13 -5.10
N HIS A 18 -1.38 -18.00 -5.03
CA HIS A 18 -0.97 -16.76 -5.73
C HIS A 18 0.21 -16.06 -5.03
N ILE A 19 0.17 -16.01 -3.70
CA ILE A 19 1.27 -15.51 -2.87
C ILE A 19 1.50 -16.57 -1.78
N SER A 20 2.73 -17.10 -1.72
CA SER A 20 3.08 -18.15 -0.75
C SER A 20 3.29 -17.58 0.66
N ALA A 21 3.16 -18.46 1.67
CA ALA A 21 3.51 -18.12 3.04
C ALA A 21 4.98 -17.65 3.17
N GLU A 22 5.90 -18.32 2.45
CA GLU A 22 7.31 -17.93 2.41
C GLU A 22 7.50 -16.52 1.87
N THR A 23 6.76 -16.13 0.82
CA THR A 23 6.77 -14.74 0.32
C THR A 23 6.38 -13.76 1.41
N LEU A 24 5.35 -14.05 2.20
CA LEU A 24 4.91 -13.18 3.29
C LEU A 24 5.91 -13.16 4.46
N GLU A 25 6.62 -14.25 4.74
CA GLU A 25 7.70 -14.26 5.73
C GLU A 25 8.82 -13.28 5.34
N PHE A 26 9.14 -13.15 4.06
CA PHE A 26 10.10 -12.14 3.58
C PHE A 26 9.48 -10.75 3.46
N HIS A 27 8.35 -10.63 2.77
CA HIS A 27 7.81 -9.32 2.41
C HIS A 27 7.10 -8.63 3.59
N PHE A 28 6.44 -9.37 4.46
CA PHE A 28 5.79 -8.83 5.66
C PHE A 28 6.71 -8.84 6.87
N ASP A 29 7.19 -10.02 7.32
CA ASP A 29 7.93 -10.14 8.59
C ASP A 29 9.31 -9.47 8.56
N LYS A 30 9.96 -9.40 7.39
CA LYS A 30 11.30 -8.81 7.25
C LYS A 30 11.26 -7.45 6.57
N HIS A 31 10.74 -7.36 5.37
CA HIS A 31 10.81 -6.14 4.56
C HIS A 31 9.91 -5.03 5.14
N HIS A 32 8.64 -5.29 5.39
CA HIS A 32 7.74 -4.32 6.01
C HIS A 32 8.19 -3.97 7.43
N GLN A 33 8.59 -4.98 8.24
CA GLN A 33 9.14 -4.75 9.58
C GLN A 33 10.38 -3.86 9.57
N ALA A 34 11.24 -3.99 8.57
CA ALA A 34 12.44 -3.14 8.46
C ALA A 34 12.08 -1.66 8.31
N TYR A 35 11.05 -1.32 7.55
CA TYR A 35 10.57 0.07 7.44
C TYR A 35 10.05 0.59 8.78
N VAL A 36 9.32 -0.23 9.55
CA VAL A 36 8.83 0.13 10.88
C VAL A 36 10.00 0.40 11.84
N THR A 37 10.97 -0.51 11.86
CA THR A 37 12.16 -0.39 12.72
C THR A 37 12.98 0.85 12.35
N ASN A 38 13.22 1.08 11.06
CA ASN A 38 13.97 2.24 10.58
C ASN A 38 13.23 3.54 10.90
N LEU A 39 11.91 3.59 10.70
CA LEU A 39 11.11 4.76 11.06
C LEU A 39 11.27 5.11 12.53
N ASN A 40 11.07 4.13 13.43
CA ASN A 40 11.20 4.36 14.87
C ASN A 40 12.59 4.87 15.26
N ASN A 41 13.65 4.38 14.60
CA ASN A 41 15.00 4.87 14.86
C ASN A 41 15.21 6.30 14.36
N LEU A 42 14.67 6.64 13.18
CA LEU A 42 14.87 7.94 12.55
C LEU A 42 14.08 9.07 13.22
N ILE A 43 12.90 8.79 13.79
CA ILE A 43 12.07 9.81 14.42
C ILE A 43 12.48 10.14 15.87
N LYS A 44 13.32 9.31 16.48
CA LYS A 44 13.77 9.47 17.88
C LYS A 44 14.42 10.82 18.11
N GLY A 45 13.93 11.57 19.10
CA GLY A 45 14.44 12.91 19.42
C GLY A 45 14.08 14.00 18.40
N THR A 46 13.22 13.72 17.43
CA THR A 46 12.74 14.69 16.44
C THR A 46 11.30 15.16 16.75
N GLU A 47 10.85 16.17 16.02
CA GLU A 47 9.45 16.63 16.10
C GLU A 47 8.42 15.58 15.65
N TYR A 48 8.86 14.49 15.01
CA TYR A 48 8.01 13.39 14.52
C TYR A 48 7.81 12.26 15.54
N GLU A 49 8.59 12.24 16.64
CA GLU A 49 8.63 11.10 17.58
C GLU A 49 7.25 10.76 18.18
N ASN A 50 6.40 11.76 18.39
CA ASN A 50 5.09 11.55 19.00
C ASN A 50 3.90 11.72 18.03
N LEU A 51 4.17 11.76 16.74
CA LEU A 51 3.14 11.85 15.70
C LEU A 51 2.66 10.47 15.26
N ASP A 52 1.40 10.39 14.82
CA ASP A 52 0.90 9.21 14.13
C ASP A 52 1.51 9.09 12.72
N LEU A 53 1.39 7.91 12.12
CA LEU A 53 2.01 7.59 10.83
C LEU A 53 1.55 8.53 9.71
N GLU A 54 0.25 8.83 9.63
CA GLU A 54 -0.28 9.69 8.57
C GLU A 54 0.18 11.14 8.73
N ALA A 55 0.28 11.64 9.97
CA ALA A 55 0.81 12.95 10.23
C ALA A 55 2.28 13.07 9.82
N ILE A 56 3.08 12.03 10.07
CA ILE A 56 4.47 11.97 9.61
C ILE A 56 4.53 12.01 8.08
N VAL A 57 3.77 11.15 7.40
CA VAL A 57 3.75 11.10 5.91
C VAL A 57 3.36 12.45 5.31
N LYS A 58 2.41 13.16 5.91
CA LYS A 58 1.95 14.47 5.42
C LYS A 58 2.91 15.62 5.71
N LYS A 59 3.71 15.52 6.78
CA LYS A 59 4.54 16.62 7.29
C LYS A 59 6.02 16.49 6.95
N ALA A 60 6.55 15.27 6.88
CA ALA A 60 7.96 15.05 6.68
C ALA A 60 8.40 15.45 5.25
N PRO A 61 9.48 16.22 5.10
CA PRO A 61 10.07 16.48 3.78
C PRO A 61 10.65 15.20 3.19
N ALA A 62 10.93 15.23 1.88
CA ALA A 62 11.64 14.13 1.21
C ALA A 62 12.92 13.75 1.96
N GLY A 63 13.09 12.47 2.24
CA GLY A 63 14.22 11.93 3.03
C GLY A 63 13.85 10.66 3.77
N GLY A 64 14.74 10.21 4.65
CA GLY A 64 14.62 8.91 5.34
C GLY A 64 13.32 8.75 6.13
N ILE A 65 12.90 9.77 6.87
CA ILE A 65 11.66 9.74 7.67
C ILE A 65 10.45 9.58 6.75
N TYR A 66 10.34 10.43 5.71
CA TYR A 66 9.26 10.32 4.73
C TYR A 66 9.25 8.96 4.03
N ASN A 67 10.40 8.52 3.52
CA ASN A 67 10.49 7.27 2.77
C ASN A 67 10.06 6.07 3.62
N ASN A 68 10.53 5.96 4.86
CA ASN A 68 10.17 4.84 5.72
C ASN A 68 8.72 4.91 6.20
N SER A 69 8.22 6.09 6.59
CA SER A 69 6.82 6.26 7.00
C SER A 69 5.84 5.98 5.85
N ALA A 70 6.13 6.49 4.65
CA ALA A 70 5.32 6.23 3.46
C ALA A 70 5.32 4.73 3.10
N GLN A 71 6.46 4.04 3.22
CA GLN A 71 6.52 2.60 2.95
C GLN A 71 5.79 1.76 4.02
N VAL A 72 5.81 2.16 5.29
CA VAL A 72 4.96 1.52 6.32
C VAL A 72 3.50 1.66 5.95
N TRP A 73 3.06 2.85 5.54
CA TRP A 73 1.68 3.11 5.12
C TRP A 73 1.31 2.31 3.86
N ASN A 74 2.17 2.36 2.83
CA ASN A 74 1.96 1.66 1.55
C ASN A 74 1.78 0.15 1.75
N HIS A 75 2.66 -0.49 2.51
CA HIS A 75 2.61 -1.92 2.77
C HIS A 75 1.39 -2.31 3.60
N THR A 76 1.02 -1.52 4.60
CA THR A 76 -0.21 -1.74 5.39
C THR A 76 -1.44 -1.71 4.48
N PHE A 77 -1.55 -0.70 3.61
CA PHE A 77 -2.63 -0.61 2.63
C PHE A 77 -2.63 -1.80 1.67
N PHE A 78 -1.46 -2.22 1.20
CA PHE A 78 -1.31 -3.35 0.29
C PHE A 78 -1.86 -4.66 0.89
N TRP A 79 -1.48 -4.97 2.14
CA TRP A 79 -2.02 -6.15 2.82
C TRP A 79 -3.53 -6.09 2.97
N ASN A 80 -4.08 -4.94 3.33
CA ASN A 80 -5.51 -4.73 3.49
C ASN A 80 -6.29 -4.70 2.16
N SER A 81 -5.62 -4.54 1.02
CA SER A 81 -6.23 -4.56 -0.30
C SER A 81 -6.44 -5.96 -0.88
N MET A 82 -5.94 -6.99 -0.21
CA MET A 82 -6.05 -8.39 -0.62
C MET A 82 -6.86 -9.20 0.39
N ALA A 83 -7.50 -10.27 -0.08
CA ALA A 83 -8.24 -11.19 0.77
C ALA A 83 -8.21 -12.60 0.16
N PRO A 84 -8.33 -13.66 1.00
CA PRO A 84 -8.60 -15.00 0.49
C PRO A 84 -9.88 -15.01 -0.36
N ASN A 85 -9.84 -15.63 -1.52
CA ASN A 85 -10.96 -15.67 -2.47
C ASN A 85 -11.47 -14.28 -2.90
N GLY A 86 -10.61 -13.26 -2.82
CA GLY A 86 -10.89 -11.92 -3.27
C GLY A 86 -10.82 -11.77 -4.79
N GLY A 87 -11.02 -10.56 -5.26
CA GLY A 87 -10.99 -10.22 -6.69
C GLY A 87 -12.39 -10.16 -7.30
N GLY A 88 -12.44 -10.28 -8.64
CA GLY A 88 -13.65 -10.07 -9.41
C GLY A 88 -13.80 -8.63 -9.92
N GLU A 89 -14.89 -8.37 -10.61
CA GLU A 89 -15.17 -7.04 -11.12
C GLU A 89 -15.73 -6.12 -10.02
N PRO A 90 -15.37 -4.85 -10.01
CA PRO A 90 -15.97 -3.88 -9.12
C PRO A 90 -17.46 -3.69 -9.44
N THR A 91 -18.23 -3.29 -8.44
CA THR A 91 -19.65 -3.01 -8.56
C THR A 91 -19.99 -1.58 -8.12
N GLY A 92 -21.22 -1.14 -8.39
CA GLY A 92 -21.72 0.15 -7.93
C GLY A 92 -20.91 1.35 -8.43
N ALA A 93 -20.79 2.36 -7.61
CA ALA A 93 -20.16 3.63 -7.98
C ALA A 93 -18.70 3.50 -8.46
N LEU A 94 -17.95 2.50 -7.96
CA LEU A 94 -16.58 2.26 -8.44
C LEU A 94 -16.57 1.72 -9.87
N ALA A 95 -17.47 0.78 -10.19
CA ALA A 95 -17.62 0.26 -11.55
C ALA A 95 -18.01 1.38 -12.53
N ASP A 96 -18.94 2.25 -12.13
CA ASP A 96 -19.37 3.40 -12.94
C ASP A 96 -18.22 4.38 -13.19
N ALA A 97 -17.43 4.70 -12.17
CA ALA A 97 -16.29 5.59 -12.30
C ALA A 97 -15.18 5.01 -13.22
N ILE A 98 -14.90 3.71 -13.09
CA ILE A 98 -13.96 2.99 -13.96
C ILE A 98 -14.44 3.01 -15.40
N LYS A 99 -15.73 2.68 -15.63
CA LYS A 99 -16.33 2.70 -16.97
C LYS A 99 -16.31 4.10 -17.59
N ALA A 100 -16.59 5.12 -16.78
CA ALA A 100 -16.57 6.51 -17.25
C ALA A 100 -15.18 6.95 -17.73
N LYS A 101 -14.10 6.46 -17.07
CA LYS A 101 -12.73 6.86 -17.41
C LYS A 101 -12.08 6.00 -18.48
N TRP A 102 -12.25 4.68 -18.42
CA TRP A 102 -11.54 3.73 -19.30
C TRP A 102 -12.45 3.01 -20.31
N GLY A 103 -13.77 3.16 -20.19
CA GLY A 103 -14.73 2.49 -21.06
C GLY A 103 -15.13 1.10 -20.58
N SER A 104 -14.20 0.32 -20.01
CA SER A 104 -14.46 -1.01 -19.49
C SER A 104 -13.53 -1.36 -18.33
N PHE A 105 -13.90 -2.38 -17.55
CA PHE A 105 -13.01 -2.93 -16.51
C PHE A 105 -11.76 -3.56 -17.12
N GLU A 106 -11.87 -4.22 -18.28
CA GLU A 106 -10.73 -4.79 -18.98
C GLU A 106 -9.72 -3.71 -19.41
N ASP A 107 -10.18 -2.58 -19.91
CA ASP A 107 -9.29 -1.48 -20.31
C ASP A 107 -8.67 -0.79 -19.09
N PHE A 108 -9.39 -0.70 -17.98
CA PHE A 108 -8.82 -0.30 -16.69
C PHE A 108 -7.70 -1.25 -16.26
N LYS A 109 -7.92 -2.57 -16.30
CA LYS A 109 -6.88 -3.56 -15.93
C LYS A 109 -5.63 -3.41 -16.78
N LYS A 110 -5.77 -3.24 -18.10
CA LYS A 110 -4.64 -2.99 -19.01
C LYS A 110 -3.88 -1.72 -18.63
N ALA A 111 -4.59 -0.62 -18.37
CA ALA A 111 -3.98 0.64 -17.97
C ALA A 111 -3.26 0.54 -16.63
N PHE A 112 -3.87 -0.14 -15.64
CA PHE A 112 -3.28 -0.36 -14.33
C PHE A 112 -2.02 -1.23 -14.41
N GLN A 113 -2.08 -2.33 -15.16
CA GLN A 113 -0.92 -3.21 -15.40
C GLN A 113 0.21 -2.48 -16.12
N ALA A 114 -0.11 -1.70 -17.16
CA ALA A 114 0.90 -0.92 -17.88
C ALA A 114 1.59 0.11 -16.96
N SER A 115 0.83 0.78 -16.10
CA SER A 115 1.38 1.68 -15.09
C SER A 115 2.28 0.96 -14.09
N ALA A 116 1.85 -0.21 -13.61
CA ALA A 116 2.61 -0.98 -12.63
C ALA A 116 3.92 -1.55 -13.22
N VAL A 117 3.86 -2.12 -14.42
CA VAL A 117 5.03 -2.70 -15.11
C VAL A 117 6.00 -1.61 -15.56
N GLY A 118 5.49 -0.47 -16.03
CA GLY A 118 6.30 0.67 -16.47
C GLY A 118 6.93 1.48 -15.33
N ASN A 119 6.56 1.21 -14.08
CA ASN A 119 7.11 1.90 -12.92
C ASN A 119 8.48 1.31 -12.55
N PHE A 120 9.54 2.04 -12.89
CA PHE A 120 10.92 1.58 -12.67
C PHE A 120 11.27 1.52 -11.18
N GLY A 121 11.85 0.39 -10.74
CA GLY A 121 12.24 0.17 -9.36
C GLY A 121 11.10 -0.34 -8.47
N SER A 122 11.15 -0.04 -7.17
CA SER A 122 10.20 -0.49 -6.15
C SER A 122 9.02 0.49 -5.98
N GLY A 123 8.44 0.97 -7.08
CA GLY A 123 7.35 1.93 -7.04
C GLY A 123 5.97 1.30 -6.81
N TRP A 124 4.97 2.16 -6.74
CA TRP A 124 3.57 1.79 -6.47
C TRP A 124 2.66 2.37 -7.54
N THR A 125 1.62 1.63 -7.89
CA THR A 125 0.52 2.10 -8.75
C THR A 125 -0.76 2.11 -7.95
N TRP A 126 -1.50 3.22 -8.04
CA TRP A 126 -2.68 3.48 -7.22
C TRP A 126 -3.90 3.79 -8.08
N LEU A 127 -5.04 3.22 -7.71
CA LEU A 127 -6.34 3.73 -8.11
C LEU A 127 -6.81 4.73 -7.04
N VAL A 128 -6.96 5.97 -7.42
CA VAL A 128 -7.31 7.05 -6.48
C VAL A 128 -8.62 7.72 -6.87
N LYS A 129 -9.41 8.14 -5.87
CA LYS A 129 -10.55 9.01 -6.06
C LYS A 129 -10.11 10.46 -5.84
N LYS A 130 -10.34 11.31 -6.83
CA LYS A 130 -10.04 12.74 -6.75
C LYS A 130 -11.13 13.51 -6.01
N ALA A 131 -10.85 14.80 -5.69
CA ALA A 131 -11.79 15.67 -5.01
C ALA A 131 -13.09 15.90 -5.81
N ASP A 132 -13.00 15.89 -7.15
CA ASP A 132 -14.14 16.01 -8.07
C ASP A 132 -14.96 14.70 -8.23
N GLY A 133 -14.57 13.63 -7.51
CA GLY A 133 -15.22 12.33 -7.56
C GLY A 133 -14.73 11.40 -8.68
N SER A 134 -13.92 11.91 -9.62
CA SER A 134 -13.30 11.07 -10.66
C SER A 134 -12.19 10.17 -10.10
N VAL A 135 -11.84 9.13 -10.84
CA VAL A 135 -10.75 8.20 -10.51
C VAL A 135 -9.58 8.31 -11.48
#